data_5624fc6239cd5598a606ce29ea05f108
#
_entry.id   5624fc6239cd5598a606ce29ea05f108
#
_cell.length_a   1.000
_cell.length_b   1.000
_cell.length_c   1.000
_cell.angle_alpha   90.00
_cell.angle_beta   90.00
_cell.angle_gamma   90.00
#
_symmetry.space_group_name_H-M   'P 1'
#
loop_
_entity.id
_entity.type
_entity.pdbx_description
1 polymer ?
#
loop_
_entity_poly.entity_id
_entity_poly.type
_entity_poly.pdbx_seq_one_letter_code
_entity_poly.pdbx_strand_id
1 'polypeptide(L)'
;MKSERKIAIEKREATLKTLTQIDDNLWTMVYKSSYGLDSLLKKGSKGVMDSVKHLQNEVKTNGIVPNPEKDGFACSTFNAQNPDGDYIFGRNFDYKAAPCLVCWTAPENGYKAVSVVDTTFFIHGTKYMPLVKSKKKMRAMAAPYASMDGINEKGFSIAVLELKTKATKQNTGKTPIITTVAIRAALDKCATVDEAIELFASYDMHDLLGLNYHYQLADANGTSAIIEYVDNKMFVIRQDKDKKNLILTNYFLTPGGDNHDGRGMDRYERIETTLNEKNGVIAEYDAMDLLSKVALNYRHKLGHMVIALWSAVYNCNEKSVLLCAGMDYTKKYKFYVDKPGEIIKL
;
A
#
# COMPACT_ATOMS: atom_id res chain seq x y z
N MET A 1 -32.33 21.48 -5.94
CA MET A 1 -31.00 20.86 -5.89
C MET A 1 -30.81 20.17 -4.54
N LYS A 2 -30.22 18.97 -4.50
CA LYS A 2 -29.84 18.32 -3.23
C LYS A 2 -28.71 19.12 -2.60
N SER A 3 -28.71 19.30 -1.25
CA SER A 3 -27.57 19.94 -0.58
C SER A 3 -26.32 19.06 -0.72
N GLU A 4 -25.11 19.68 -0.79
CA GLU A 4 -23.80 19.00 -0.85
C GLU A 4 -23.66 17.95 0.26
N ARG A 5 -24.13 18.27 1.48
CA ARG A 5 -24.16 17.36 2.61
C ARG A 5 -24.97 16.09 2.31
N LYS A 6 -26.14 16.22 1.65
CA LYS A 6 -26.98 15.08 1.29
C LYS A 6 -26.29 14.19 0.25
N ILE A 7 -25.65 14.80 -0.75
CA ILE A 7 -24.89 14.09 -1.79
C ILE A 7 -23.73 13.29 -1.16
N ALA A 8 -22.96 13.91 -0.25
CA ALA A 8 -21.85 13.24 0.44
C ALA A 8 -22.33 12.02 1.25
N ILE A 9 -23.46 12.15 1.98
CA ILE A 9 -24.07 11.05 2.72
C ILE A 9 -24.52 9.92 1.78
N GLU A 10 -25.19 10.25 0.67
CA GLU A 10 -25.64 9.25 -0.31
C GLU A 10 -24.45 8.49 -0.93
N LYS A 11 -23.37 9.18 -1.30
CA LYS A 11 -22.14 8.56 -1.82
C LYS A 11 -21.45 7.67 -0.78
N ARG A 12 -21.40 8.11 0.48
CA ARG A 12 -20.90 7.31 1.61
C ARG A 12 -21.69 6.01 1.78
N GLU A 13 -23.02 6.09 1.84
CA GLU A 13 -23.86 4.90 1.97
C GLU A 13 -23.73 3.98 0.74
N ALA A 14 -23.60 4.56 -0.46
CA ALA A 14 -23.33 3.81 -1.68
C ALA A 14 -21.96 3.10 -1.65
N THR A 15 -20.94 3.71 -1.07
CA THR A 15 -19.64 3.07 -0.80
C THR A 15 -19.79 1.89 0.16
N LEU A 16 -20.41 2.12 1.31
CA LEU A 16 -20.56 1.09 2.36
C LEU A 16 -21.42 -0.11 1.93
N LYS A 17 -22.31 0.06 0.94
CA LYS A 17 -23.08 -1.05 0.33
C LYS A 17 -22.21 -1.99 -0.50
N THR A 18 -21.07 -1.54 -1.00
CA THR A 18 -20.14 -2.37 -1.78
C THR A 18 -19.13 -3.14 -0.92
N LEU A 19 -19.04 -2.82 0.38
CA LEU A 19 -18.14 -3.52 1.30
C LEU A 19 -18.59 -4.98 1.45
N THR A 20 -17.77 -5.89 0.95
CA THR A 20 -18.09 -7.33 0.86
C THR A 20 -16.94 -8.15 1.43
N GLN A 21 -17.28 -9.17 2.22
CA GLN A 21 -16.33 -10.20 2.64
C GLN A 21 -16.27 -11.29 1.56
N ILE A 22 -15.09 -11.55 1.03
CA ILE A 22 -14.85 -12.57 -0.01
C ILE A 22 -14.46 -13.91 0.62
N ASP A 23 -13.57 -13.85 1.62
CA ASP A 23 -13.27 -14.96 2.52
C ASP A 23 -12.86 -14.43 3.91
N ASP A 24 -12.34 -15.29 4.77
CA ASP A 24 -11.99 -14.91 6.14
C ASP A 24 -10.89 -13.84 6.21
N ASN A 25 -10.00 -13.79 5.22
CA ASN A 25 -8.85 -12.89 5.20
C ASN A 25 -8.94 -11.79 4.14
N LEU A 26 -10.00 -11.77 3.33
CA LEU A 26 -10.12 -10.85 2.19
C LEU A 26 -11.48 -10.16 2.14
N TRP A 27 -11.44 -8.84 2.09
CA TRP A 27 -12.60 -8.00 1.86
C TRP A 27 -12.38 -7.13 0.64
N THR A 28 -13.48 -6.64 0.05
CA THR A 28 -13.44 -5.73 -1.10
C THR A 28 -14.37 -4.56 -0.90
N MET A 29 -14.06 -3.41 -1.52
CA MET A 29 -14.91 -2.23 -1.51
C MET A 29 -14.66 -1.37 -2.74
N VAL A 30 -15.74 -0.86 -3.35
CA VAL A 30 -15.69 0.19 -4.37
C VAL A 30 -15.98 1.54 -3.71
N TYR A 31 -14.98 2.41 -3.63
CA TYR A 31 -15.10 3.70 -2.96
C TYR A 31 -15.74 4.73 -3.90
N LYS A 32 -16.95 5.16 -3.58
CA LYS A 32 -17.77 6.07 -4.41
C LYS A 32 -17.86 7.48 -3.86
N SER A 33 -17.31 7.72 -2.65
CA SER A 33 -17.27 9.05 -2.04
C SER A 33 -16.03 9.84 -2.46
N SER A 34 -16.11 11.18 -2.34
CA SER A 34 -14.89 11.98 -2.27
C SER A 34 -14.13 11.67 -0.98
N TYR A 35 -12.82 11.72 -1.02
CA TYR A 35 -11.95 11.71 0.14
C TYR A 35 -11.11 13.00 0.24
N GLY A 36 -11.36 13.96 -0.67
CA GLY A 36 -10.86 15.34 -0.58
C GLY A 36 -9.34 15.46 -0.68
N LEU A 37 -8.66 14.61 -1.49
CA LEU A 37 -7.20 14.58 -1.54
C LEU A 37 -6.59 15.96 -1.87
N ASP A 38 -7.07 16.65 -2.90
CA ASP A 38 -6.50 17.93 -3.33
C ASP A 38 -6.54 18.99 -2.21
N SER A 39 -7.63 19.03 -1.45
CA SER A 39 -7.75 19.95 -0.32
C SER A 39 -6.87 19.53 0.87
N LEU A 40 -6.69 18.22 1.09
CA LEU A 40 -5.77 17.72 2.11
C LEU A 40 -4.31 18.01 1.76
N LEU A 41 -3.90 17.80 0.51
CA LEU A 41 -2.55 18.12 0.03
C LEU A 41 -2.23 19.63 0.15
N LYS A 42 -3.22 20.49 -0.08
CA LYS A 42 -3.08 21.93 0.09
C LYS A 42 -2.93 22.34 1.56
N LYS A 43 -3.72 21.69 2.45
CA LYS A 43 -3.73 21.97 3.89
C LYS A 43 -2.54 21.34 4.61
N GLY A 44 -2.12 20.17 4.15
CA GLY A 44 -1.14 19.32 4.79
C GLY A 44 -1.71 18.42 5.89
N SER A 45 -0.89 17.45 6.29
CA SER A 45 -1.16 16.52 7.38
C SER A 45 0.14 16.17 8.10
N LYS A 46 0.20 16.41 9.42
CA LYS A 46 1.37 16.11 10.28
C LYS A 46 1.18 14.81 11.07
N GLY A 47 0.00 14.21 11.00
CA GLY A 47 -0.33 12.98 11.70
C GLY A 47 -1.66 12.39 11.25
N VAL A 48 -1.93 11.15 11.69
CA VAL A 48 -3.14 10.39 11.34
C VAL A 48 -4.43 11.17 11.61
N MET A 49 -4.48 11.90 12.72
CA MET A 49 -5.69 12.64 13.09
C MET A 49 -6.05 13.77 12.14
N ASP A 50 -5.08 14.35 11.43
CA ASP A 50 -5.35 15.41 10.44
C ASP A 50 -6.08 14.83 9.22
N SER A 51 -5.60 13.67 8.70
CA SER A 51 -6.26 12.98 7.58
C SER A 51 -7.61 12.40 7.99
N VAL A 52 -7.74 11.88 9.22
CA VAL A 52 -9.03 11.35 9.74
C VAL A 52 -10.06 12.46 9.89
N LYS A 53 -9.73 13.59 10.51
CA LYS A 53 -10.65 14.73 10.65
C LYS A 53 -11.05 15.30 9.30
N HIS A 54 -10.08 15.39 8.37
CA HIS A 54 -10.35 15.83 7.00
C HIS A 54 -11.38 14.89 6.35
N LEU A 55 -11.12 13.59 6.36
CA LEU A 55 -12.00 12.59 5.76
C LEU A 55 -13.39 12.55 6.41
N GLN A 56 -13.47 12.68 7.74
CA GLN A 56 -14.74 12.76 8.47
C GLN A 56 -15.59 13.95 7.96
N ASN A 57 -14.96 15.07 7.68
CA ASN A 57 -15.64 16.25 7.12
C ASN A 57 -16.11 15.99 5.68
N GLU A 58 -15.30 15.33 4.84
CA GLU A 58 -15.66 14.97 3.46
C GLU A 58 -16.88 14.04 3.41
N VAL A 59 -16.82 12.94 4.14
CA VAL A 59 -17.87 11.90 4.11
C VAL A 59 -19.01 12.14 5.11
N LYS A 60 -18.98 13.27 5.83
CA LYS A 60 -20.00 13.69 6.80
C LYS A 60 -20.29 12.63 7.87
N THR A 61 -19.25 12.21 8.60
CA THR A 61 -19.36 11.24 9.70
C THR A 61 -18.33 11.48 10.80
N ASN A 62 -18.63 11.07 12.02
CA ASN A 62 -17.67 10.99 13.12
C ASN A 62 -17.29 9.52 13.44
N GLY A 63 -17.74 8.58 12.59
CA GLY A 63 -17.58 7.14 12.84
C GLY A 63 -16.22 6.56 12.44
N ILE A 64 -15.30 7.36 11.91
CA ILE A 64 -13.94 6.92 11.58
C ILE A 64 -13.06 7.10 12.82
N VAL A 65 -12.63 5.98 13.41
CA VAL A 65 -11.75 5.98 14.59
C VAL A 65 -10.50 5.20 14.22
N PRO A 66 -9.33 5.83 14.13
CA PRO A 66 -8.09 5.13 13.84
C PRO A 66 -7.65 4.27 15.02
N ASN A 67 -6.94 3.20 14.72
CA ASN A 67 -6.24 2.39 15.71
C ASN A 67 -4.73 2.65 15.58
N PRO A 68 -4.13 3.46 16.45
CA PRO A 68 -2.72 3.79 16.38
C PRO A 68 -1.84 2.71 17.04
N GLU A 69 -2.00 1.44 16.70
CA GLU A 69 -1.03 0.42 17.15
C GLU A 69 0.35 0.73 16.57
N LYS A 70 1.38 0.67 17.43
CA LYS A 70 2.77 1.01 17.08
C LYS A 70 3.65 -0.22 16.83
N ASP A 71 3.05 -1.38 16.62
CA ASP A 71 3.83 -2.57 16.29
C ASP A 71 4.36 -2.44 14.87
N GLY A 72 5.65 -2.70 14.71
CA GLY A 72 6.28 -2.64 13.40
C GLY A 72 5.87 -3.81 12.50
N PHE A 73 5.86 -3.58 11.20
CA PHE A 73 5.59 -4.58 10.18
C PHE A 73 6.85 -4.93 9.36
N ALA A 74 6.82 -6.07 8.70
CA ALA A 74 7.86 -6.47 7.78
C ALA A 74 7.30 -6.53 6.36
N CYS A 75 8.20 -6.48 5.39
CA CYS A 75 7.82 -6.42 3.98
C CYS A 75 8.90 -6.94 3.06
N SER A 76 8.48 -7.30 1.85
CA SER A 76 9.37 -7.54 0.72
C SER A 76 8.72 -7.01 -0.55
N THR A 77 9.51 -6.42 -1.43
CA THR A 77 9.09 -6.00 -2.76
C THR A 77 10.19 -6.27 -3.78
N PHE A 78 9.79 -6.43 -5.02
CA PHE A 78 10.69 -6.50 -6.19
C PHE A 78 9.92 -6.12 -7.45
N ASN A 79 10.63 -5.60 -8.47
CA ASN A 79 10.11 -5.56 -9.83
C ASN A 79 10.82 -6.60 -10.69
N ALA A 80 10.15 -7.06 -11.73
CA ALA A 80 10.67 -8.01 -12.72
C ALA A 80 9.88 -7.87 -14.03
N GLN A 81 10.22 -8.66 -15.03
CA GLN A 81 9.45 -8.79 -16.26
C GLN A 81 8.82 -10.19 -16.32
N ASN A 82 7.59 -10.30 -16.84
CA ASN A 82 6.99 -11.61 -17.10
C ASN A 82 7.43 -12.14 -18.48
N PRO A 83 7.19 -13.43 -18.80
CA PRO A 83 7.55 -14.00 -20.10
C PRO A 83 6.87 -13.34 -21.32
N ASP A 84 5.73 -12.66 -21.11
CA ASP A 84 5.00 -11.94 -22.16
C ASP A 84 5.56 -10.55 -22.41
N GLY A 85 6.55 -10.12 -21.60
CA GLY A 85 7.20 -8.83 -21.70
C GLY A 85 6.61 -7.74 -20.82
N ASP A 86 5.57 -8.04 -20.04
CA ASP A 86 4.97 -7.08 -19.09
C ASP A 86 5.86 -6.89 -17.87
N TYR A 87 5.86 -5.67 -17.34
CA TYR A 87 6.53 -5.35 -16.09
C TYR A 87 5.62 -5.68 -14.91
N ILE A 88 6.17 -6.42 -13.95
CA ILE A 88 5.46 -6.84 -12.75
C ILE A 88 6.15 -6.32 -11.50
N PHE A 89 5.34 -6.11 -10.44
CA PHE A 89 5.79 -5.63 -9.15
C PHE A 89 5.26 -6.56 -8.05
N GLY A 90 6.17 -7.30 -7.40
CA GLY A 90 5.86 -8.26 -6.34
C GLY A 90 5.89 -7.60 -4.96
N ARG A 91 5.00 -8.00 -4.04
CA ARG A 91 4.80 -7.41 -2.71
C ARG A 91 4.35 -8.43 -1.67
N ASN A 92 5.05 -8.50 -0.51
CA ASN A 92 4.54 -9.07 0.73
C ASN A 92 4.36 -7.99 1.79
N PHE A 93 3.21 -7.96 2.44
CA PHE A 93 2.96 -7.18 3.64
C PHE A 93 2.81 -8.11 4.83
N ASP A 94 3.81 -8.16 5.70
CA ASP A 94 3.89 -9.06 6.84
C ASP A 94 3.60 -8.29 8.12
N TYR A 95 2.48 -8.59 8.77
CA TYR A 95 2.07 -7.91 9.99
C TYR A 95 1.24 -8.83 10.89
N LYS A 96 0.71 -8.29 11.97
CA LYS A 96 -0.23 -8.93 12.87
C LYS A 96 -1.44 -9.44 12.11
N ALA A 97 -1.74 -10.74 12.25
CA ALA A 97 -2.79 -11.40 11.49
C ALA A 97 -4.12 -10.65 11.51
N ALA A 98 -4.58 -10.26 10.34
CA ALA A 98 -5.81 -9.51 10.08
C ALA A 98 -6.28 -9.74 8.64
N PRO A 99 -7.58 -9.56 8.33
CA PRO A 99 -8.01 -9.48 6.93
C PRO A 99 -7.44 -8.24 6.25
N CYS A 100 -7.18 -8.33 4.95
CA CYS A 100 -6.91 -7.16 4.12
C CYS A 100 -8.17 -6.70 3.37
N LEU A 101 -8.15 -5.45 2.89
CA LEU A 101 -9.24 -4.89 2.10
C LEU A 101 -8.71 -4.40 0.76
N VAL A 102 -9.20 -4.97 -0.34
CA VAL A 102 -8.97 -4.44 -1.69
C VAL A 102 -9.96 -3.32 -1.97
N CYS A 103 -9.45 -2.13 -2.26
CA CYS A 103 -10.24 -0.92 -2.44
C CYS A 103 -10.02 -0.31 -3.82
N TRP A 104 -11.09 -0.21 -4.61
CA TRP A 104 -11.11 0.59 -5.85
C TRP A 104 -11.44 2.03 -5.53
N THR A 105 -10.68 2.95 -6.09
CA THR A 105 -10.94 4.39 -6.05
C THR A 105 -10.99 4.96 -7.46
N ALA A 106 -11.85 5.97 -7.66
CA ALA A 106 -11.98 6.71 -8.92
C ALA A 106 -12.25 8.18 -8.57
N PRO A 107 -11.20 8.95 -8.19
CA PRO A 107 -11.36 10.35 -7.85
C PRO A 107 -11.67 11.19 -9.09
N GLU A 108 -12.39 12.30 -8.93
CA GLU A 108 -12.77 13.18 -10.03
C GLU A 108 -11.56 13.80 -10.73
N ASN A 109 -10.53 14.16 -9.95
CA ASN A 109 -9.31 14.82 -10.43
C ASN A 109 -8.07 13.93 -10.26
N GLY A 110 -8.15 12.66 -10.63
CA GLY A 110 -7.02 11.72 -10.50
C GLY A 110 -7.29 10.39 -11.17
N TYR A 111 -6.29 9.54 -11.15
CA TYR A 111 -6.35 8.21 -11.77
C TYR A 111 -7.18 7.22 -10.94
N LYS A 112 -7.88 6.34 -11.63
CA LYS A 112 -8.48 5.16 -11.00
C LYS A 112 -7.38 4.27 -10.46
N ALA A 113 -7.63 3.64 -9.31
CA ALA A 113 -6.66 2.76 -8.70
C ALA A 113 -7.31 1.59 -7.95
N VAL A 114 -6.56 0.50 -7.83
CA VAL A 114 -6.77 -0.58 -6.86
C VAL A 114 -5.67 -0.50 -5.82
N SER A 115 -6.03 -0.46 -4.56
CA SER A 115 -5.08 -0.47 -3.45
C SER A 115 -5.41 -1.54 -2.44
N VAL A 116 -4.40 -2.08 -1.76
CA VAL A 116 -4.59 -2.99 -0.64
C VAL A 116 -4.37 -2.25 0.67
N VAL A 117 -5.32 -2.45 1.57
CA VAL A 117 -5.48 -1.67 2.80
C VAL A 117 -5.28 -2.58 3.99
N ASP A 118 -4.46 -2.13 4.92
CA ASP A 118 -4.36 -2.77 6.22
C ASP A 118 -5.55 -2.38 7.10
N THR A 119 -6.40 -3.36 7.38
CA THR A 119 -7.61 -3.14 8.18
C THR A 119 -7.32 -2.93 9.65
N THR A 120 -6.11 -3.23 10.16
CA THR A 120 -5.74 -2.99 11.56
C THR A 120 -5.79 -1.50 11.92
N PHE A 121 -5.62 -0.60 10.94
CA PHE A 121 -5.77 0.84 11.15
C PHE A 121 -7.16 1.27 11.63
N PHE A 122 -8.18 0.48 11.39
CA PHE A 122 -9.56 0.81 11.78
C PHE A 122 -10.32 -0.32 12.48
N ILE A 123 -9.71 -1.50 12.66
CA ILE A 123 -10.26 -2.60 13.46
C ILE A 123 -9.51 -2.68 14.79
N HIS A 124 -10.24 -2.65 15.91
CA HIS A 124 -9.65 -2.86 17.23
C HIS A 124 -9.93 -4.27 17.74
N GLY A 125 -8.88 -4.93 18.25
CA GLY A 125 -8.93 -6.20 18.96
C GLY A 125 -8.77 -7.45 18.09
N THR A 126 -8.53 -8.58 18.75
CA THR A 126 -8.16 -9.87 18.13
C THR A 126 -9.35 -10.69 17.63
N LYS A 127 -10.58 -10.27 17.91
CA LYS A 127 -11.79 -10.91 17.38
C LYS A 127 -12.32 -10.06 16.23
N TYR A 128 -12.02 -10.49 15.03
CA TYR A 128 -12.56 -9.90 13.81
C TYR A 128 -14.08 -10.14 13.75
N MET A 129 -14.82 -9.21 14.30
CA MET A 129 -16.23 -9.15 13.95
C MET A 129 -16.31 -8.73 12.48
N PRO A 130 -17.11 -9.42 11.64
CA PRO A 130 -17.26 -9.02 10.23
C PRO A 130 -17.66 -7.54 10.22
N LEU A 131 -16.77 -6.67 9.71
CA LEU A 131 -17.04 -5.23 9.52
C LEU A 131 -18.38 -5.01 8.83
N VAL A 132 -18.69 -5.91 7.89
CA VAL A 132 -19.92 -5.91 7.08
C VAL A 132 -21.20 -5.93 7.91
N LYS A 133 -21.20 -6.58 9.08
CA LYS A 133 -22.40 -6.76 9.92
C LYS A 133 -22.49 -5.80 11.10
N SER A 134 -21.52 -4.93 11.30
CA SER A 134 -21.45 -4.10 12.51
C SER A 134 -21.70 -2.60 12.23
N LYS A 135 -22.12 -1.86 13.28
CA LYS A 135 -22.11 -0.39 13.26
C LYS A 135 -20.71 0.19 12.99
N LYS A 136 -19.65 -0.65 13.08
CA LYS A 136 -18.25 -0.29 12.84
C LYS A 136 -17.89 -0.24 11.34
N LYS A 137 -18.76 -0.69 10.42
CA LYS A 137 -18.50 -0.62 8.96
C LYS A 137 -18.14 0.79 8.48
N MET A 138 -18.59 1.82 9.19
CA MET A 138 -18.26 3.22 8.91
C MET A 138 -16.75 3.49 8.93
N ARG A 139 -15.99 2.72 9.72
CA ARG A 139 -14.53 2.84 9.80
C ARG A 139 -13.83 2.50 8.49
N ALA A 140 -14.43 1.62 7.66
CA ALA A 140 -13.90 1.29 6.33
C ALA A 140 -13.83 2.51 5.38
N MET A 141 -14.55 3.59 5.69
CA MET A 141 -14.42 4.85 4.96
C MET A 141 -13.01 5.46 5.05
N ALA A 142 -12.16 4.98 5.98
CA ALA A 142 -10.74 5.36 6.06
C ALA A 142 -9.86 4.75 4.96
N ALA A 143 -10.35 3.77 4.21
CA ALA A 143 -9.58 2.97 3.27
C ALA A 143 -8.66 3.78 2.31
N PRO A 144 -9.07 4.91 1.70
CA PRO A 144 -8.18 5.68 0.83
C PRO A 144 -6.90 6.17 1.52
N TYR A 145 -6.98 6.48 2.82
CA TYR A 145 -5.83 6.94 3.63
C TYR A 145 -5.26 5.87 4.56
N ALA A 146 -5.49 4.60 4.24
CA ALA A 146 -4.94 3.44 4.93
C ALA A 146 -4.36 2.41 3.94
N SER A 147 -4.14 2.82 2.68
CA SER A 147 -3.51 2.01 1.64
C SER A 147 -2.02 1.85 1.92
N MET A 148 -1.51 0.62 1.79
CA MET A 148 -0.09 0.28 1.97
C MET A 148 0.62 0.05 0.65
N ASP A 149 -0.12 -0.33 -0.38
CA ASP A 149 0.34 -0.53 -1.75
C ASP A 149 -0.84 -0.41 -2.72
N GLY A 150 -0.54 -0.40 -4.01
CA GLY A 150 -1.54 -0.36 -5.06
C GLY A 150 -0.99 -0.12 -6.44
N ILE A 151 -1.91 -0.14 -7.41
CA ILE A 151 -1.67 0.15 -8.83
C ILE A 151 -2.77 1.07 -9.36
N ASN A 152 -2.44 1.96 -10.28
CA ASN A 152 -3.40 2.82 -10.93
C ASN A 152 -3.61 2.47 -12.43
N GLU A 153 -4.56 3.14 -13.08
CA GLU A 153 -4.93 2.91 -14.48
C GLU A 153 -3.83 3.30 -15.50
N LYS A 154 -2.74 3.93 -15.04
CA LYS A 154 -1.54 4.19 -15.85
C LYS A 154 -0.51 3.07 -15.72
N GLY A 155 -0.72 2.11 -14.81
CA GLY A 155 0.21 1.05 -14.50
C GLY A 155 1.31 1.47 -13.52
N PHE A 156 1.19 2.65 -12.89
CA PHE A 156 2.07 3.03 -11.80
C PHE A 156 1.70 2.27 -10.53
N SER A 157 2.69 1.66 -9.90
CA SER A 157 2.58 0.89 -8.66
C SER A 157 3.49 1.44 -7.58
N ILE A 158 3.05 1.38 -6.33
CA ILE A 158 3.80 1.82 -5.15
C ILE A 158 3.54 0.87 -3.99
N ALA A 159 4.56 0.63 -3.18
CA ALA A 159 4.45 -0.04 -1.89
C ALA A 159 5.33 0.61 -0.84
N VAL A 160 4.87 0.64 0.41
CA VAL A 160 5.63 1.11 1.57
C VAL A 160 6.17 -0.05 2.38
N LEU A 161 7.40 0.11 2.88
CA LEU A 161 8.06 -0.83 3.79
C LEU A 161 8.59 -0.07 5.00
N GLU A 162 8.62 -0.73 6.15
CA GLU A 162 9.08 -0.13 7.40
C GLU A 162 10.58 -0.30 7.60
N LEU A 163 11.18 0.74 8.18
CA LEU A 163 12.53 0.76 8.70
C LEU A 163 12.50 0.97 10.22
N LYS A 164 13.25 0.18 10.98
CA LYS A 164 13.31 0.27 12.45
C LYS A 164 14.17 1.43 12.94
N THR A 165 13.93 2.61 12.43
CA THR A 165 14.66 3.81 12.81
C THR A 165 13.71 4.93 13.17
N LYS A 166 14.27 6.05 13.63
CA LYS A 166 13.47 7.23 13.97
C LYS A 166 12.69 7.74 12.76
N ALA A 167 11.43 8.01 12.96
CA ALA A 167 10.52 8.55 11.94
C ALA A 167 11.08 9.80 11.26
N THR A 168 10.91 9.88 9.96
CA THR A 168 11.16 11.08 9.18
C THR A 168 10.18 12.18 9.58
N LYS A 169 10.71 13.37 9.82
CA LYS A 169 9.97 14.61 10.06
C LYS A 169 10.72 15.75 9.40
N GLN A 170 10.52 15.88 8.10
CA GLN A 170 11.12 16.98 7.35
C GLN A 170 10.53 18.34 7.78
N ASN A 171 11.34 19.38 7.70
CA ASN A 171 10.93 20.75 7.98
C ASN A 171 11.69 21.68 7.03
N THR A 172 11.42 21.56 5.73
CA THR A 172 12.07 22.32 4.67
C THR A 172 11.25 23.52 4.23
N GLY A 173 10.08 23.73 4.85
CA GLY A 173 9.14 24.80 4.52
C GLY A 173 8.08 24.38 3.50
N LYS A 174 8.06 23.11 3.07
CA LYS A 174 7.03 22.55 2.21
C LYS A 174 5.83 22.09 3.03
N THR A 175 4.71 21.86 2.35
CA THR A 175 3.51 21.31 3.00
C THR A 175 3.80 19.90 3.53
N PRO A 176 3.56 19.61 4.81
CA PRO A 176 3.79 18.29 5.38
C PRO A 176 2.70 17.31 4.96
N ILE A 177 3.09 16.08 4.62
CA ILE A 177 2.16 14.97 4.39
C ILE A 177 2.63 13.70 5.09
N ILE A 178 1.69 12.87 5.54
CA ILE A 178 2.00 11.58 6.15
C ILE A 178 2.12 10.47 5.11
N THR A 179 2.82 9.41 5.45
CA THR A 179 3.10 8.21 4.64
C THR A 179 1.89 7.74 3.81
N THR A 180 0.73 7.51 4.42
CA THR A 180 -0.46 6.99 3.70
C THR A 180 -1.12 8.02 2.80
N VAL A 181 -0.99 9.32 3.10
CA VAL A 181 -1.42 10.41 2.21
C VAL A 181 -0.50 10.49 1.00
N ALA A 182 0.81 10.29 1.17
CA ALA A 182 1.77 10.25 0.07
C ALA A 182 1.49 9.09 -0.90
N ILE A 183 1.20 7.87 -0.37
CA ILE A 183 0.81 6.71 -1.20
C ILE A 183 -0.46 7.03 -1.99
N ARG A 184 -1.48 7.58 -1.33
CA ARG A 184 -2.73 7.94 -2.02
C ARG A 184 -2.51 9.01 -3.08
N ALA A 185 -1.69 10.03 -2.78
CA ALA A 185 -1.35 11.08 -3.73
C ALA A 185 -0.61 10.53 -4.95
N ALA A 186 0.35 9.63 -4.76
CA ALA A 186 1.07 8.99 -5.85
C ALA A 186 0.14 8.15 -6.74
N LEU A 187 -0.74 7.33 -6.15
CA LEU A 187 -1.72 6.54 -6.91
C LEU A 187 -2.72 7.40 -7.68
N ASP A 188 -3.12 8.56 -7.15
CA ASP A 188 -4.10 9.42 -7.82
C ASP A 188 -3.49 10.36 -8.86
N LYS A 189 -2.21 10.72 -8.72
CA LYS A 189 -1.62 11.83 -9.49
C LYS A 189 -0.46 11.44 -10.39
N CYS A 190 0.19 10.29 -10.18
CA CYS A 190 1.40 9.92 -10.89
C CYS A 190 1.12 8.78 -11.89
N ALA A 191 1.54 8.98 -13.13
CA ALA A 191 1.52 7.95 -14.17
C ALA A 191 2.85 7.19 -14.26
N THR A 192 3.94 7.80 -13.77
CA THR A 192 5.31 7.29 -13.88
C THR A 192 6.05 7.37 -12.56
N VAL A 193 7.15 6.62 -12.47
CA VAL A 193 8.09 6.68 -11.34
C VAL A 193 8.67 8.08 -11.16
N ASP A 194 9.00 8.77 -12.26
CA ASP A 194 9.57 10.12 -12.19
C ASP A 194 8.58 11.13 -11.63
N GLU A 195 7.32 11.10 -12.05
CA GLU A 195 6.27 11.95 -11.47
C GLU A 195 6.08 11.70 -9.98
N ALA A 196 6.19 10.44 -9.54
CA ALA A 196 6.09 10.12 -8.11
C ALA A 196 7.30 10.63 -7.32
N ILE A 197 8.51 10.55 -7.85
CA ILE A 197 9.70 11.13 -7.22
C ILE A 197 9.54 12.65 -7.06
N GLU A 198 9.06 13.35 -8.08
CA GLU A 198 8.80 14.79 -8.05
C GLU A 198 7.71 15.14 -7.02
N LEU A 199 6.64 14.32 -6.95
CA LEU A 199 5.59 14.48 -5.96
C LEU A 199 6.14 14.36 -4.54
N PHE A 200 6.90 13.30 -4.23
CA PHE A 200 7.51 13.13 -2.91
C PHE A 200 8.48 14.27 -2.58
N ALA A 201 9.24 14.74 -3.55
CA ALA A 201 10.14 15.89 -3.37
C ALA A 201 9.43 17.21 -3.15
N SER A 202 8.14 17.35 -3.54
CA SER A 202 7.37 18.60 -3.40
C SER A 202 6.72 18.79 -2.01
N TYR A 203 6.79 17.77 -1.14
CA TYR A 203 6.22 17.80 0.22
C TYR A 203 7.28 17.54 1.29
N ASP A 204 6.99 17.91 2.53
CA ASP A 204 7.73 17.49 3.72
C ASP A 204 7.13 16.17 4.25
N MET A 205 7.91 15.10 4.22
CA MET A 205 7.47 13.80 4.71
C MET A 205 7.43 13.77 6.23
N HIS A 206 6.28 13.38 6.78
CA HIS A 206 6.05 13.11 8.19
C HIS A 206 5.59 11.66 8.35
N ASP A 207 6.50 10.79 8.72
CA ASP A 207 6.21 9.38 8.86
C ASP A 207 5.23 9.07 9.99
N LEU A 208 4.50 7.96 9.80
CA LEU A 208 3.48 7.51 10.72
C LEU A 208 4.07 6.82 11.96
N LEU A 209 3.33 6.86 13.08
CA LEU A 209 3.53 6.03 14.26
C LEU A 209 4.92 6.11 14.91
N GLY A 210 5.77 7.04 14.50
CA GLY A 210 7.13 7.21 15.03
C GLY A 210 8.15 6.24 14.44
N LEU A 211 7.82 5.58 13.32
CA LEU A 211 8.67 4.68 12.55
C LEU A 211 9.08 5.33 11.24
N ASN A 212 10.23 4.97 10.71
CA ASN A 212 10.70 5.40 9.39
C ASN A 212 10.18 4.44 8.31
N TYR A 213 9.99 4.97 7.11
CA TYR A 213 9.53 4.19 5.96
C TYR A 213 10.32 4.51 4.71
N HIS A 214 10.38 3.52 3.83
CA HIS A 214 10.84 3.69 2.46
C HIS A 214 9.81 3.13 1.47
N TYR A 215 9.94 3.51 0.22
CA TYR A 215 8.92 3.23 -0.79
C TYR A 215 9.58 2.66 -2.03
N GLN A 216 9.06 1.56 -2.56
CA GLN A 216 9.41 1.12 -3.90
C GLN A 216 8.32 1.50 -4.88
N LEU A 217 8.73 2.00 -6.04
CA LEU A 217 7.92 2.49 -7.14
C LEU A 217 8.22 1.65 -8.37
N ALA A 218 7.20 1.38 -9.18
CA ALA A 218 7.35 0.75 -10.49
C ALA A 218 6.29 1.30 -11.47
N ASP A 219 6.56 1.26 -12.77
CA ASP A 219 5.60 1.69 -13.79
C ASP A 219 5.58 0.79 -15.02
N ALA A 220 4.62 1.04 -15.91
CA ALA A 220 4.42 0.28 -17.14
C ALA A 220 5.53 0.47 -18.20
N ASN A 221 6.48 1.40 -17.98
CA ASN A 221 7.65 1.59 -18.82
C ASN A 221 8.85 0.74 -18.36
N GLY A 222 8.69 -0.02 -17.28
CA GLY A 222 9.75 -0.82 -16.67
C GLY A 222 10.69 -0.04 -15.77
N THR A 223 10.37 1.22 -15.48
CA THR A 223 11.13 2.02 -14.52
C THR A 223 10.80 1.58 -13.09
N SER A 224 11.82 1.44 -12.26
CA SER A 224 11.65 1.23 -10.82
C SER A 224 12.64 2.11 -10.04
N ALA A 225 12.19 2.59 -8.90
CA ALA A 225 13.02 3.36 -7.97
C ALA A 225 12.60 3.11 -6.52
N ILE A 226 13.51 3.42 -5.61
CA ILE A 226 13.27 3.40 -4.17
C ILE A 226 13.46 4.82 -3.65
N ILE A 227 12.55 5.25 -2.77
CA ILE A 227 12.67 6.50 -2.01
C ILE A 227 12.96 6.14 -0.56
N GLU A 228 14.05 6.64 -0.03
CA GLU A 228 14.46 6.49 1.36
C GLU A 228 14.71 7.84 2.03
N TYR A 229 14.56 7.89 3.34
CA TYR A 229 14.87 9.07 4.13
C TYR A 229 15.91 8.72 5.20
N VAL A 230 17.11 9.31 5.07
CA VAL A 230 18.18 9.22 6.06
C VAL A 230 18.39 10.61 6.64
N ASP A 231 18.32 10.76 7.96
CA ASP A 231 18.45 12.05 8.66
C ASP A 231 17.53 13.15 8.09
N ASN A 232 16.28 12.80 7.81
CA ASN A 232 15.27 13.66 7.18
C ASN A 232 15.63 14.17 5.76
N LYS A 233 16.62 13.59 5.10
CA LYS A 233 16.93 13.86 3.70
C LYS A 233 16.40 12.76 2.81
N MET A 234 15.74 13.14 1.73
CA MET A 234 15.23 12.22 0.73
C MET A 234 16.38 11.74 -0.17
N PHE A 235 16.46 10.43 -0.35
CA PHE A 235 17.36 9.77 -1.30
C PHE A 235 16.53 8.95 -2.28
N VAL A 236 16.99 8.93 -3.53
CA VAL A 236 16.36 8.16 -4.61
C VAL A 236 17.36 7.16 -5.15
N ILE A 237 17.04 5.88 -5.04
CA ILE A 237 17.83 4.79 -5.60
C ILE A 237 17.08 4.30 -6.84
N ARG A 238 17.67 4.52 -8.02
CA ARG A 238 17.12 4.06 -9.28
C ARG A 238 17.64 2.67 -9.61
N GLN A 239 16.82 1.89 -10.31
CA GLN A 239 17.29 0.64 -10.88
C GLN A 239 18.46 0.90 -11.81
N ASP A 240 19.56 0.19 -11.59
CA ASP A 240 20.72 0.21 -12.47
C ASP A 240 20.33 -0.33 -13.87
N LYS A 241 20.85 0.30 -14.92
CA LYS A 241 20.57 -0.11 -16.32
C LYS A 241 21.01 -1.53 -16.63
N ASP A 242 22.04 -2.01 -15.94
CA ASP A 242 22.56 -3.37 -16.09
C ASP A 242 21.82 -4.41 -15.23
N LYS A 243 20.95 -3.97 -14.31
CA LYS A 243 20.14 -4.83 -13.46
C LYS A 243 18.70 -4.92 -13.98
N LYS A 244 18.17 -6.13 -14.05
CA LYS A 244 16.81 -6.40 -14.53
C LYS A 244 15.74 -6.26 -13.44
N ASN A 245 16.16 -6.08 -12.21
CA ASN A 245 15.26 -5.96 -11.04
C ASN A 245 15.83 -5.01 -10.00
N LEU A 246 14.96 -4.49 -9.17
CA LEU A 246 15.26 -3.75 -7.95
C LEU A 246 14.47 -4.42 -6.82
N ILE A 247 15.13 -4.69 -5.70
CA ILE A 247 14.58 -5.44 -4.58
C ILE A 247 14.63 -4.56 -3.35
N LEU A 248 13.60 -4.63 -2.51
CA LEU A 248 13.55 -3.90 -1.26
C LEU A 248 12.96 -4.78 -0.14
N THR A 249 13.56 -4.72 1.03
CA THR A 249 13.04 -5.33 2.26
C THR A 249 13.09 -4.32 3.42
N ASN A 250 13.39 -4.71 4.64
CA ASN A 250 13.30 -3.79 5.78
C ASN A 250 14.66 -3.29 6.27
N TYR A 251 15.58 -2.98 5.36
CA TYR A 251 16.86 -2.34 5.64
C TYR A 251 17.18 -1.27 4.59
N PHE A 252 18.01 -0.29 4.96
CA PHE A 252 18.40 0.78 4.02
C PHE A 252 19.34 0.26 2.93
N LEU A 253 19.10 0.70 1.72
CA LEU A 253 20.05 0.59 0.62
C LEU A 253 20.93 1.84 0.49
N THR A 254 20.46 2.98 1.01
CA THR A 254 21.22 4.24 1.04
C THR A 254 22.41 4.12 2.01
N PRO A 255 23.65 4.45 1.58
CA PRO A 255 24.80 4.52 2.50
C PRO A 255 24.55 5.46 3.67
N GLY A 256 24.94 5.03 4.87
CA GLY A 256 24.71 5.78 6.11
C GLY A 256 23.36 5.53 6.78
N GLY A 257 22.49 4.72 6.18
CA GLY A 257 21.32 4.19 6.85
C GLY A 257 21.68 3.18 7.94
N ASP A 258 20.90 3.15 9.02
CA ASP A 258 21.11 2.24 10.15
C ASP A 258 20.57 0.84 9.87
N ASN A 259 21.46 -0.12 9.63
CA ASN A 259 21.14 -1.52 9.32
C ASN A 259 21.65 -2.50 10.39
N HIS A 260 21.79 -2.06 11.63
CA HIS A 260 22.42 -2.86 12.69
C HIS A 260 21.73 -4.21 12.98
N ASP A 261 20.45 -4.34 12.72
CA ASP A 261 19.72 -5.58 12.98
C ASP A 261 19.66 -6.55 11.78
N GLY A 262 20.17 -6.18 10.61
CA GLY A 262 20.19 -6.99 9.38
C GLY A 262 18.80 -7.44 8.91
N ARG A 263 17.75 -6.76 9.35
CA ARG A 263 16.36 -7.16 9.18
C ARG A 263 15.96 -7.25 7.70
N GLY A 264 15.60 -8.46 7.28
CA GLY A 264 15.13 -8.72 5.91
C GLY A 264 16.21 -8.99 4.88
N MET A 265 17.50 -9.03 5.27
CA MET A 265 18.59 -9.40 4.37
C MET A 265 18.43 -10.82 3.83
N ASP A 266 17.98 -11.75 4.67
CA ASP A 266 17.69 -13.15 4.31
C ASP A 266 16.61 -13.25 3.19
N ARG A 267 15.58 -12.40 3.28
CA ARG A 267 14.51 -12.32 2.27
C ARG A 267 15.02 -11.66 1.00
N TYR A 268 15.81 -10.61 1.13
CA TYR A 268 16.45 -9.94 -0.01
C TYR A 268 17.31 -10.92 -0.81
N GLU A 269 18.25 -11.62 -0.15
CA GLU A 269 19.15 -12.59 -0.79
C GLU A 269 18.39 -13.72 -1.51
N ARG A 270 17.31 -14.21 -0.90
CA ARG A 270 16.47 -15.25 -1.53
C ARG A 270 15.77 -14.74 -2.78
N ILE A 271 15.23 -13.52 -2.76
CA ILE A 271 14.58 -12.90 -3.92
C ILE A 271 15.64 -12.66 -5.01
N GLU A 272 16.79 -12.09 -4.65
CA GLU A 272 17.88 -11.79 -5.58
C GLU A 272 18.39 -13.07 -6.27
N THR A 273 18.68 -14.12 -5.51
CA THR A 273 19.12 -15.40 -6.06
C THR A 273 18.11 -15.94 -7.06
N THR A 274 16.82 -16.00 -6.69
CA THR A 274 15.77 -16.53 -7.56
C THR A 274 15.60 -15.71 -8.84
N LEU A 275 15.63 -14.37 -8.75
CA LEU A 275 15.49 -13.51 -9.92
C LEU A 275 16.72 -13.57 -10.82
N ASN A 276 17.92 -13.70 -10.26
CA ASN A 276 19.17 -13.87 -11.01
C ASN A 276 19.19 -15.21 -11.78
N GLU A 277 18.78 -16.32 -11.15
CA GLU A 277 18.64 -17.63 -11.80
C GLU A 277 17.67 -17.60 -12.98
N LYS A 278 16.63 -16.76 -12.90
CA LYS A 278 15.62 -16.55 -13.94
C LYS A 278 15.94 -15.38 -14.89
N ASN A 279 17.14 -14.80 -14.82
CA ASN A 279 17.52 -13.64 -15.63
C ASN A 279 16.56 -12.44 -15.53
N GLY A 280 15.92 -12.24 -14.37
CA GLY A 280 14.95 -11.18 -14.11
C GLY A 280 13.60 -11.37 -14.80
N VAL A 281 13.33 -12.55 -15.39
CA VAL A 281 12.05 -12.88 -16.02
C VAL A 281 11.33 -13.95 -15.21
N ILE A 282 10.13 -13.66 -14.70
CA ILE A 282 9.37 -14.54 -13.84
C ILE A 282 7.86 -14.40 -14.11
N ALA A 283 7.17 -15.52 -14.32
CA ALA A 283 5.71 -15.50 -14.49
C ALA A 283 4.99 -15.05 -13.21
N GLU A 284 3.79 -14.46 -13.32
CA GLU A 284 3.04 -13.95 -12.16
C GLU A 284 2.81 -15.02 -11.08
N TYR A 285 2.53 -16.26 -11.47
CA TYR A 285 2.36 -17.38 -10.53
C TYR A 285 3.67 -17.78 -9.85
N ASP A 286 4.78 -17.82 -10.59
CA ASP A 286 6.10 -18.09 -10.03
C ASP A 286 6.55 -16.95 -9.09
N ALA A 287 6.21 -15.70 -9.44
CA ALA A 287 6.42 -14.54 -8.58
C ALA A 287 5.63 -14.64 -7.28
N MET A 288 4.38 -15.13 -7.32
CA MET A 288 3.58 -15.42 -6.14
C MET A 288 4.20 -16.55 -5.31
N ASP A 289 4.73 -17.60 -5.95
CA ASP A 289 5.46 -18.67 -5.25
C ASP A 289 6.74 -18.15 -4.59
N LEU A 290 7.47 -17.26 -5.24
CA LEU A 290 8.63 -16.60 -4.64
C LEU A 290 8.22 -15.80 -3.40
N LEU A 291 7.13 -15.01 -3.49
CA LEU A 291 6.58 -14.27 -2.35
C LEU A 291 6.19 -15.20 -1.21
N SER A 292 5.61 -16.38 -1.49
CA SER A 292 5.25 -17.36 -0.47
C SER A 292 6.46 -17.89 0.32
N LYS A 293 7.61 -18.01 -0.34
CA LYS A 293 8.88 -18.51 0.24
C LYS A 293 9.59 -17.48 1.12
N VAL A 294 9.26 -16.20 0.97
CA VAL A 294 9.83 -15.09 1.76
C VAL A 294 8.80 -14.45 2.69
N ALA A 295 7.59 -14.98 2.74
CA ALA A 295 6.54 -14.56 3.66
C ALA A 295 6.91 -14.91 5.10
N LEU A 296 6.67 -13.96 6.03
CA LEU A 296 6.87 -14.23 7.45
C LEU A 296 5.70 -15.03 8.02
N ASN A 297 6.02 -15.99 8.91
CA ASN A 297 5.05 -16.77 9.66
C ASN A 297 5.65 -17.16 11.00
N TYR A 298 5.43 -16.36 12.03
CA TYR A 298 5.94 -16.64 13.37
C TYR A 298 5.04 -16.06 14.45
N ARG A 299 5.18 -16.61 15.68
CA ARG A 299 4.52 -16.05 16.86
C ARG A 299 5.41 -14.97 17.48
N HIS A 300 4.91 -13.74 17.51
CA HIS A 300 5.60 -12.64 18.18
C HIS A 300 5.65 -12.86 19.70
N LYS A 301 6.69 -12.29 20.36
CA LYS A 301 6.86 -12.37 21.83
C LYS A 301 5.66 -11.85 22.64
N LEU A 302 4.86 -10.98 22.08
CA LEU A 302 3.58 -10.49 22.65
C LEU A 302 2.39 -11.43 22.42
N GLY A 303 2.63 -12.62 21.84
CA GLY A 303 1.63 -13.70 21.71
C GLY A 303 0.77 -13.66 20.44
N HIS A 304 0.83 -12.63 19.61
CA HIS A 304 0.11 -12.60 18.33
C HIS A 304 0.91 -13.25 17.19
N MET A 305 0.22 -13.68 16.15
CA MET A 305 0.86 -14.19 14.93
C MET A 305 1.23 -13.01 14.02
N VAL A 306 2.45 -13.06 13.48
CA VAL A 306 2.90 -12.24 12.35
C VAL A 306 2.90 -13.13 11.13
N ILE A 307 2.16 -12.73 10.11
CA ILE A 307 1.99 -13.46 8.86
C ILE A 307 2.03 -12.48 7.68
N ALA A 308 2.22 -12.99 6.47
CA ALA A 308 1.90 -12.19 5.29
C ALA A 308 0.36 -12.00 5.23
N LEU A 309 -0.10 -10.79 5.56
CA LEU A 309 -1.52 -10.44 5.47
C LEU A 309 -1.98 -10.56 4.03
N TRP A 310 -1.12 -10.15 3.11
CA TRP A 310 -1.28 -10.40 1.68
C TRP A 310 0.07 -10.50 0.98
N SER A 311 0.07 -11.28 -0.09
CA SER A 311 1.06 -11.28 -1.15
C SER A 311 0.37 -10.82 -2.42
N ALA A 312 0.98 -9.88 -3.14
CA ALA A 312 0.42 -9.30 -4.36
C ALA A 312 1.46 -9.26 -5.47
N VAL A 313 1.03 -9.57 -6.69
CA VAL A 313 1.80 -9.35 -7.91
C VAL A 313 0.99 -8.40 -8.79
N TYR A 314 1.46 -7.18 -8.90
CA TYR A 314 0.89 -6.15 -9.77
C TYR A 314 1.47 -6.30 -11.17
N ASN A 315 0.62 -6.37 -12.19
CA ASN A 315 1.03 -6.28 -13.59
C ASN A 315 0.80 -4.84 -14.06
N CYS A 316 1.90 -4.11 -14.27
CA CYS A 316 1.88 -2.69 -14.61
C CYS A 316 1.29 -2.44 -16.01
N ASN A 317 1.46 -3.36 -16.95
CA ASN A 317 0.95 -3.21 -18.32
C ASN A 317 -0.52 -3.61 -18.42
N GLU A 318 -0.93 -4.68 -17.75
CA GLU A 318 -2.32 -5.15 -17.69
C GLU A 318 -3.19 -4.30 -16.71
N LYS A 319 -2.59 -3.53 -15.78
CA LYS A 319 -3.24 -2.77 -14.70
C LYS A 319 -4.08 -3.67 -13.82
N SER A 320 -3.47 -4.78 -13.41
CA SER A 320 -4.12 -5.81 -12.59
C SER A 320 -3.29 -6.14 -11.35
N VAL A 321 -3.90 -6.84 -10.40
CA VAL A 321 -3.23 -7.44 -9.26
C VAL A 321 -3.69 -8.86 -9.03
N LEU A 322 -2.74 -9.79 -8.97
CA LEU A 322 -2.91 -11.15 -8.47
C LEU A 322 -2.62 -11.13 -6.97
N LEU A 323 -3.54 -11.59 -6.14
CA LEU A 323 -3.46 -11.47 -4.68
C LEU A 323 -3.78 -12.80 -3.98
N CYS A 324 -2.98 -13.12 -2.95
CA CYS A 324 -3.26 -14.13 -1.93
C CYS A 324 -3.36 -13.44 -0.58
N ALA A 325 -4.36 -13.80 0.24
CA ALA A 325 -4.61 -13.20 1.55
C ALA A 325 -4.39 -14.24 2.66
N GLY A 326 -3.81 -13.79 3.81
CA GLY A 326 -3.68 -14.61 5.01
C GLY A 326 -2.82 -15.86 4.84
N MET A 327 -1.85 -15.84 3.90
CA MET A 327 -0.97 -16.98 3.55
C MET A 327 -1.70 -18.19 2.94
N ASP A 328 -2.94 -18.06 2.51
CA ASP A 328 -3.62 -19.12 1.76
C ASP A 328 -3.30 -19.03 0.26
N TYR A 329 -2.12 -19.51 -0.11
CA TYR A 329 -1.63 -19.51 -1.50
C TYR A 329 -2.37 -20.50 -2.42
N THR A 330 -3.30 -21.30 -1.88
CA THR A 330 -4.20 -22.14 -2.68
C THR A 330 -5.35 -21.34 -3.27
N LYS A 331 -5.63 -20.16 -2.72
CA LYS A 331 -6.65 -19.22 -3.19
C LYS A 331 -6.00 -17.98 -3.77
N LYS A 332 -6.15 -17.79 -5.04
CA LYS A 332 -5.66 -16.63 -5.77
C LYS A 332 -6.82 -15.83 -6.32
N TYR A 333 -6.73 -14.51 -6.20
CA TYR A 333 -7.74 -13.59 -6.68
C TYR A 333 -7.10 -12.59 -7.64
N LYS A 334 -7.72 -12.33 -8.79
CA LYS A 334 -7.24 -11.31 -9.73
C LYS A 334 -8.26 -10.16 -9.80
N PHE A 335 -7.74 -8.95 -9.72
CA PHE A 335 -8.50 -7.70 -9.74
C PHE A 335 -7.93 -6.79 -10.81
N TYR A 336 -8.80 -6.06 -11.51
CA TYR A 336 -8.44 -5.08 -12.52
C TYR A 336 -8.83 -3.68 -12.09
N VAL A 337 -8.02 -2.68 -12.46
CA VAL A 337 -8.29 -1.28 -12.12
C VAL A 337 -9.56 -0.78 -12.81
N ASP A 338 -9.79 -1.19 -14.05
CA ASP A 338 -10.94 -0.78 -14.89
C ASP A 338 -12.22 -1.57 -14.64
N LYS A 339 -12.17 -2.61 -13.78
CA LYS A 339 -13.32 -3.48 -13.46
C LYS A 339 -13.66 -3.44 -11.96
N PRO A 340 -14.12 -2.27 -11.43
CA PRO A 340 -14.34 -2.10 -10.00
C PRO A 340 -15.42 -3.05 -9.48
N GLY A 341 -15.05 -3.86 -8.47
CA GLY A 341 -15.93 -4.84 -7.84
C GLY A 341 -15.97 -6.21 -8.52
N GLU A 342 -15.35 -6.38 -9.69
CA GLU A 342 -15.17 -7.69 -10.30
C GLU A 342 -14.04 -8.46 -9.61
N ILE A 343 -14.28 -9.73 -9.31
CA ILE A 343 -13.35 -10.61 -8.62
C ILE A 343 -13.22 -11.89 -9.43
N ILE A 344 -12.03 -12.16 -9.93
CA ILE A 344 -11.73 -13.43 -10.59
C ILE A 344 -11.03 -14.32 -9.58
N LYS A 345 -11.66 -15.43 -9.23
CA LYS A 345 -11.07 -16.48 -8.39
C LYS A 345 -10.38 -17.50 -9.28
N LEU A 346 -9.10 -17.75 -9.01
CA LEU A 346 -8.21 -18.61 -9.79
C LEU A 346 -7.83 -19.87 -8.99
#